data_f73922057208f7855712c1416a8b9a8f
#
_entry.id   f73922057208f7855712c1416a8b9a8f
#
_cell.length_a   1.000
_cell.length_b   1.000
_cell.length_c   1.000
_cell.angle_alpha   90.00
_cell.angle_beta   90.00
_cell.angle_gamma   90.00
#
_symmetry.space_group_name_H-M   'P 1'
#
loop_
_entity.id
_entity.type
_entity.pdbx_description
1 polymer ?
#
loop_
_entity_poly.entity_id
_entity_poly.type
_entity_poly.pdbx_seq_one_letter_code
_entity_poly.pdbx_strand_id
1 'polypeptide(L)' 'MAERTDWEAKAANILKAELKRAGVTYAQLVERLAAIGVDEKEVNVRNKLSRGKFTAAYLLQCLTAIGVERLQL' A
#
# COMPACT_ATOMS: atom_id res chain seq x y z
N MET A 1 -10.55 -15.44 -16.33
CA MET A 1 -11.20 -14.40 -15.70
C MET A 1 -10.28 -13.20 -15.43
N ALA A 2 -10.86 -12.11 -15.34
CA ALA A 2 -10.09 -10.90 -15.30
C ALA A 2 -9.29 -10.79 -14.02
N GLU A 3 -8.04 -10.67 -14.18
CA GLU A 3 -7.15 -10.38 -13.10
C GLU A 3 -6.78 -8.92 -13.14
N ARG A 4 -5.76 -8.58 -12.38
CA ARG A 4 -5.26 -7.22 -12.38
C ARG A 4 -4.55 -6.93 -13.70
N THR A 5 -4.64 -5.67 -14.12
CA THR A 5 -3.93 -5.19 -15.29
C THR A 5 -2.45 -5.04 -14.97
N ASP A 6 -1.64 -4.80 -16.01
CA ASP A 6 -0.22 -4.52 -15.82
C ASP A 6 -0.02 -3.25 -14.97
N TRP A 7 -0.90 -2.27 -15.13
CA TRP A 7 -0.82 -1.04 -14.33
C TRP A 7 -1.13 -1.32 -12.86
N GLU A 8 -2.12 -2.16 -12.60
CA GLU A 8 -2.46 -2.55 -11.24
C GLU A 8 -1.32 -3.34 -10.61
N ALA A 9 -0.71 -4.23 -11.39
CA ALA A 9 0.44 -4.98 -10.90
C ALA A 9 1.60 -4.05 -10.56
N LYS A 10 1.84 -3.05 -11.42
CA LYS A 10 2.91 -2.08 -11.19
C LYS A 10 2.65 -1.28 -9.92
N ALA A 11 1.42 -0.83 -9.73
CA ALA A 11 1.05 -0.06 -8.54
C ALA A 11 1.28 -0.87 -7.27
N ALA A 12 0.83 -2.14 -7.27
CA ALA A 12 0.99 -3.01 -6.13
C ALA A 12 2.47 -3.27 -5.84
N ASN A 13 3.25 -3.51 -6.88
CA ASN A 13 4.68 -3.80 -6.70
C ASN A 13 5.45 -2.59 -6.18
N ILE A 14 5.08 -1.39 -6.62
CA ILE A 14 5.71 -0.17 -6.13
C ILE A 14 5.43 -0.02 -4.63
N LEU A 15 4.19 -0.21 -4.21
CA LEU A 15 3.86 -0.07 -2.79
C LEU A 15 4.54 -1.16 -1.96
N LYS A 16 4.54 -2.39 -2.45
CA LYS A 16 5.22 -3.48 -1.75
C LYS A 16 6.71 -3.20 -1.59
N ALA A 17 7.34 -2.65 -2.64
CA ALA A 17 8.77 -2.34 -2.59
C ALA A 17 9.05 -1.24 -1.56
N GLU A 18 8.18 -0.23 -1.49
CA GLU A 18 8.36 0.83 -0.51
C GLU A 18 8.18 0.31 0.92
N LEU A 19 7.20 -0.56 1.13
CA LEU A 19 7.02 -1.18 2.44
C LEU A 19 8.26 -1.98 2.84
N LYS A 20 8.79 -2.75 1.91
CA LYS A 20 9.97 -3.56 2.17
C LYS A 20 11.18 -2.67 2.48
N ARG A 21 11.35 -1.62 1.70
CA ARG A 21 12.46 -0.69 1.91
C ARG A 21 12.36 -0.01 3.27
N ALA A 22 11.15 0.31 3.71
CA ALA A 22 10.92 0.93 5.01
C ALA A 22 10.96 -0.07 6.16
N GLY A 23 10.97 -1.37 5.85
CA GLY A 23 10.96 -2.41 6.87
C GLY A 23 9.63 -2.51 7.60
N VAL A 24 8.52 -2.24 6.90
CA VAL A 24 7.18 -2.20 7.49
C VAL A 24 6.37 -3.39 7.02
N THR A 25 5.86 -4.17 7.97
CA THR A 25 4.95 -5.28 7.67
C THR A 25 3.54 -4.73 7.45
N TYR A 26 2.64 -5.58 6.94
CA TYR A 26 1.25 -5.17 6.77
C TYR A 26 0.60 -4.82 8.11
N ALA A 27 0.91 -5.58 9.16
CA ALA A 27 0.39 -5.29 10.49
C ALA A 27 0.89 -3.92 10.98
N GLN A 28 2.16 -3.63 10.75
CA GLN A 28 2.72 -2.34 11.13
C GLN A 28 2.15 -1.20 10.28
N LEU A 29 1.87 -1.47 9.01
CA LEU A 29 1.22 -0.47 8.16
C LEU A 29 -0.14 -0.09 8.71
N VAL A 30 -0.92 -1.08 9.17
CA VAL A 30 -2.22 -0.79 9.78
C VAL A 30 -2.07 0.14 10.96
N GLU A 31 -1.06 -0.11 11.82
CA GLU A 31 -0.80 0.76 12.96
C GLU A 31 -0.42 2.17 12.54
N ARG A 32 0.40 2.28 11.50
CA ARG A 32 0.85 3.59 11.02
C ARG A 32 -0.27 4.35 10.33
N LEU A 33 -1.15 3.64 9.62
CA LEU A 33 -2.32 4.26 9.03
C LEU A 33 -3.24 4.80 10.11
N ALA A 34 -3.43 4.03 11.18
CA ALA A 34 -4.26 4.49 12.31
C ALA A 34 -3.68 5.78 12.91
N ALA A 35 -2.38 5.91 12.94
CA ALA A 35 -1.73 7.09 13.50
C ALA A 35 -2.03 8.36 12.69
N ILE A 36 -2.36 8.22 11.41
CA ILE A 36 -2.75 9.37 10.58
C ILE A 36 -4.27 9.40 10.34
N GLY A 37 -5.02 8.68 11.15
CA GLY A 37 -6.48 8.74 11.13
C GLY A 37 -7.15 7.84 10.10
N VAL A 38 -6.43 6.86 9.56
CA VAL A 38 -6.96 5.95 8.56
C VAL A 38 -7.20 4.59 9.21
N ASP A 39 -8.47 4.17 9.25
CA ASP A 39 -8.84 2.89 9.82
C ASP A 39 -8.70 1.82 8.75
N GLU A 40 -7.89 0.80 9.05
CA GLU A 40 -7.64 -0.27 8.09
C GLU A 40 -7.42 -1.58 8.83
N LYS A 41 -7.51 -2.69 8.10
CA LYS A 41 -7.27 -4.03 8.64
C LYS A 41 -6.23 -4.74 7.79
N GLU A 42 -5.45 -5.59 8.44
CA GLU A 42 -4.37 -6.29 7.75
C GLU A 42 -4.87 -7.13 6.58
N VAL A 43 -6.02 -7.80 6.74
CA VAL A 43 -6.58 -8.61 5.67
C VAL A 43 -6.95 -7.75 4.45
N ASN A 44 -7.41 -6.52 4.69
CA ASN A 44 -7.75 -5.61 3.61
C ASN A 44 -6.50 -5.12 2.89
N VAL A 45 -5.43 -4.84 3.63
CA VAL A 45 -4.15 -4.47 3.04
C VAL A 45 -3.68 -5.59 2.11
N ARG A 46 -3.69 -6.81 2.63
CA ARG A 46 -3.24 -7.98 1.86
C ARG A 46 -4.06 -8.12 0.57
N ASN A 47 -5.37 -8.02 0.68
CA ASN A 47 -6.24 -8.17 -0.49
C ASN A 47 -6.02 -7.05 -1.50
N LYS A 48 -5.92 -5.81 -1.05
CA LYS A 48 -5.71 -4.68 -1.96
C LYS A 48 -4.38 -4.79 -2.70
N LEU A 49 -3.33 -5.16 -1.99
CA LEU A 49 -2.01 -5.29 -2.61
C LEU A 49 -1.92 -6.51 -3.49
N SER A 50 -2.63 -7.58 -3.14
CA SER A 50 -2.68 -8.77 -3.99
C SER A 50 -3.32 -8.47 -5.33
N ARG A 51 -4.37 -7.66 -5.34
CA ARG A 51 -5.10 -7.34 -6.57
C ARG A 51 -4.54 -6.12 -7.29
N GLY A 52 -3.84 -5.24 -6.59
CA GLY A 52 -3.42 -3.98 -7.17
C GLY A 52 -4.56 -3.02 -7.39
N LYS A 53 -5.71 -3.26 -6.76
CA LYS A 53 -6.91 -2.44 -6.95
C LYS A 53 -7.15 -1.61 -5.71
N PHE A 54 -6.62 -0.41 -5.72
CA PHE A 54 -6.82 0.56 -4.65
C PHE A 54 -6.76 1.94 -5.26
N THR A 55 -7.31 2.91 -4.52
CA THR A 55 -7.40 4.27 -5.02
C THR A 55 -6.04 4.96 -4.93
N ALA A 56 -5.88 6.02 -5.71
CA ALA A 56 -4.70 6.86 -5.58
C ALA A 56 -4.61 7.44 -4.16
N ALA A 57 -5.76 7.78 -3.57
CA ALA A 57 -5.78 8.28 -2.20
C ALA A 57 -5.22 7.25 -1.23
N TYR A 58 -5.60 5.98 -1.40
CA TYR A 58 -5.10 4.93 -0.53
C TYR A 58 -3.58 4.79 -0.65
N LEU A 59 -3.08 4.84 -1.89
CA LEU A 59 -1.63 4.78 -2.11
C LEU A 59 -0.93 5.91 -1.38
N LEU A 60 -1.44 7.13 -1.50
CA LEU A 60 -0.85 8.28 -0.84
C LEU A 60 -0.90 8.15 0.67
N GLN A 61 -2.00 7.63 1.21
CA GLN A 61 -2.11 7.40 2.65
C GLN A 61 -1.05 6.43 3.13
N CYS A 62 -0.87 5.33 2.42
CA CYS A 62 0.13 4.33 2.79
C CYS A 62 1.55 4.90 2.73
N LEU A 63 1.86 5.61 1.65
CA LEU A 63 3.19 6.19 1.50
C LEU A 63 3.47 7.23 2.58
N THR A 64 2.49 8.07 2.87
CA THR A 64 2.61 9.05 3.95
C THR A 64 2.83 8.37 5.29
N ALA A 65 2.06 7.30 5.54
CA ALA A 65 2.14 6.59 6.83
C ALA A 65 3.52 5.99 7.07
N ILE A 66 4.23 5.61 6.02
CA ILE A 66 5.57 5.02 6.17
C ILE A 66 6.68 6.02 5.87
N GLY A 67 6.34 7.30 5.71
CA GLY A 67 7.34 8.37 5.60
C GLY A 67 7.98 8.50 4.23
N VAL A 68 7.33 8.01 3.18
CA VAL A 68 7.85 8.12 1.82
C VAL A 68 7.39 9.45 1.23
N GLU A 69 8.35 10.29 0.87
CA GLU A 69 8.04 11.60 0.29
C GLU A 69 8.29 11.64 -1.21
N ARG A 70 9.02 10.69 -1.73
CA ARG A 70 9.34 10.63 -3.15
C ARG A 70 9.13 9.22 -3.64
N LEU A 71 8.53 9.11 -4.81
CA LEU A 71 8.23 7.82 -5.40
C LEU A 71 8.88 7.77 -6.77
N GLN A 72 9.63 6.70 -7.01
CA GLN A 72 10.29 6.51 -8.29
C GLN A 72 9.52 5.48 -9.10
N LEU A 73 9.05 5.88 -10.26
CA LEU A 73 8.32 4.99 -11.14
C LEU A 73 9.24 4.35 -12.17
#